data_8bcbe8131681131dcdb28cd430132d62
#
_entry.id   8bcbe8131681131dcdb28cd430132d62
#
_cell.length_a   1.000
_cell.length_b   1.000
_cell.length_c   1.000
_cell.angle_alpha   90.00
_cell.angle_beta   90.00
_cell.angle_gamma   90.00
#
_symmetry.space_group_name_H-M   'P 1'
#
loop_
_entity.id
_entity.type
_entity.pdbx_description
1 polymer ?
#
loop_
_entity_poly.entity_id
_entity_poly.type
_entity_poly.pdbx_seq_one_letter_code
_entity_poly.pdbx_strand_id
1 'polypeptide(L)'
;MFDFLKRFATPAQLREAGVLGMNRRNYEIIAKSNDRRLYPLVDDKVQTKKLAAGVGINTPHLIGVIDVQNEVDNFLSLVEGYNEFVIKPAHGSGGKGVLVVKSYDAERFVTASEKVLTYNEVYQHISNILSGLYSLGGKYDVAVLEEMVHFSNQFQDFSYQGILDVRVIVYQGFPALSMMRLATKESGGRANLHQGAVGVGIDVRTGHAVAAVSHDRPIRYHPDTGADLMELQVPFWREHLEIAAKGYEMTGLGYLGADIVLDKYRGPMMLELNARPGLAIQIANGRGMRDLLKRIRKHYPRGLNYAERVDFVLKQPLAIE
;
A
#
# COMPACT_ATOMS: atom_id res chain seq x y z
N MET A 1 14.30 -23.89 31.23
CA MET A 1 15.01 -23.82 29.92
C MET A 1 14.11 -24.15 28.73
N PHE A 2 12.97 -24.85 28.88
CA PHE A 2 12.09 -25.25 27.75
C PHE A 2 10.95 -24.30 27.41
N ASP A 3 10.62 -23.28 28.23
CA ASP A 3 9.54 -22.33 27.94
C ASP A 3 9.86 -21.30 26.83
N PHE A 4 11.15 -21.06 26.58
CA PHE A 4 11.59 -20.23 25.48
C PHE A 4 11.23 -20.85 24.11
N LEU A 5 11.36 -22.18 23.97
CA LEU A 5 11.05 -22.88 22.71
C LEU A 5 9.55 -22.91 22.40
N LYS A 6 8.68 -22.80 23.40
CA LYS A 6 7.22 -22.70 23.20
C LYS A 6 6.77 -21.38 22.58
N ARG A 7 7.66 -20.38 22.52
CA ARG A 7 7.39 -19.08 21.88
C ARG A 7 7.59 -19.09 20.37
N PHE A 8 8.14 -20.15 19.81
CA PHE A 8 8.42 -20.25 18.39
C PHE A 8 7.58 -21.36 17.75
N ALA A 9 6.88 -21.00 16.66
CA ALA A 9 6.20 -22.02 15.87
C ALA A 9 7.21 -22.89 15.10
N THR A 10 7.01 -24.18 15.13
CA THR A 10 7.82 -25.12 14.34
C THR A 10 7.48 -25.00 12.85
N PRO A 11 8.39 -25.44 11.94
CA PRO A 11 8.08 -25.49 10.51
C PRO A 11 6.85 -26.36 10.19
N ALA A 12 6.54 -27.36 11.00
CA ALA A 12 5.35 -28.20 10.86
C ALA A 12 4.07 -27.40 11.17
N GLN A 13 4.03 -26.71 12.30
CA GLN A 13 2.93 -25.84 12.69
C GLN A 13 2.67 -24.71 11.68
N LEU A 14 3.74 -24.07 11.15
CA LEU A 14 3.60 -23.06 10.10
C LEU A 14 3.03 -23.65 8.80
N ARG A 15 3.41 -24.88 8.45
CA ARG A 15 2.82 -25.57 7.30
C ARG A 15 1.35 -25.93 7.53
N GLU A 16 0.99 -26.39 8.70
CA GLU A 16 -0.39 -26.70 9.08
C GLU A 16 -1.27 -25.46 9.06
N ALA A 17 -0.79 -24.37 9.64
CA ALA A 17 -1.46 -23.05 9.57
C ALA A 17 -1.51 -22.43 8.16
N GLY A 18 -1.04 -23.11 7.13
CA GLY A 18 -1.08 -22.63 5.75
C GLY A 18 -0.17 -21.43 5.48
N VAL A 19 0.85 -21.19 6.30
CA VAL A 19 1.75 -20.05 6.13
C VAL A 19 2.54 -20.18 4.83
N LEU A 20 2.51 -19.13 4.02
CA LEU A 20 3.32 -18.99 2.81
C LEU A 20 4.63 -18.30 3.17
N GLY A 21 5.72 -19.05 3.22
CA GLY A 21 7.06 -18.51 3.44
C GLY A 21 7.63 -17.81 2.22
N MET A 22 8.64 -16.96 2.43
CA MET A 22 9.24 -16.11 1.40
C MET A 22 9.74 -16.90 0.17
N ASN A 23 10.51 -17.96 0.37
CA ASN A 23 11.06 -18.78 -0.72
C ASN A 23 9.94 -19.40 -1.56
N ARG A 24 8.90 -19.94 -0.90
CA ARG A 24 7.74 -20.52 -1.60
C ARG A 24 6.96 -19.46 -2.35
N ARG A 25 6.72 -18.26 -1.76
CA ARG A 25 6.11 -17.13 -2.46
C ARG A 25 6.89 -16.79 -3.73
N ASN A 26 8.21 -16.65 -3.62
CA ASN A 26 9.04 -16.26 -4.74
C ASN A 26 9.04 -17.31 -5.86
N TYR A 27 9.18 -18.60 -5.52
CA TYR A 27 9.31 -19.68 -6.50
C TYR A 27 7.95 -20.19 -7.03
N GLU A 28 6.97 -20.45 -6.15
CA GLU A 28 5.71 -21.09 -6.55
C GLU A 28 4.66 -20.07 -7.05
N ILE A 29 4.71 -18.83 -6.55
CA ILE A 29 3.71 -17.80 -6.83
C ILE A 29 4.29 -16.77 -7.80
N ILE A 30 5.26 -15.97 -7.37
CA ILE A 30 5.77 -14.83 -8.16
C ILE A 30 6.40 -15.32 -9.47
N ALA A 31 7.35 -16.25 -9.42
CA ALA A 31 8.06 -16.73 -10.61
C ALA A 31 7.13 -17.38 -11.66
N LYS A 32 5.96 -17.86 -11.24
CA LYS A 32 4.99 -18.51 -12.14
C LYS A 32 3.86 -17.59 -12.60
N SER A 33 3.66 -16.47 -11.93
CA SER A 33 2.51 -15.60 -12.16
C SER A 33 2.91 -14.21 -12.64
N ASN A 34 4.16 -13.79 -12.41
CA ASN A 34 4.64 -12.46 -12.73
C ASN A 34 5.81 -12.54 -13.72
N ASP A 35 5.57 -12.15 -14.95
CA ASP A 35 6.67 -11.91 -15.90
C ASP A 35 7.48 -10.68 -15.43
N ARG A 36 8.79 -10.84 -15.29
CA ARG A 36 9.67 -9.75 -14.83
C ARG A 36 9.68 -8.55 -15.78
N ARG A 37 9.37 -8.74 -17.05
CA ARG A 37 9.26 -7.65 -18.06
C ARG A 37 8.12 -6.67 -17.71
N LEU A 38 7.13 -7.11 -16.90
CA LEU A 38 6.00 -6.29 -16.48
C LEU A 38 6.27 -5.51 -15.18
N TYR A 39 7.39 -5.74 -14.50
CA TYR A 39 7.70 -5.05 -13.23
C TYR A 39 7.79 -3.52 -13.36
N PRO A 40 8.35 -2.95 -14.44
CA PRO A 40 8.35 -1.50 -14.63
C PRO A 40 6.96 -0.87 -14.56
N LEU A 41 5.90 -1.61 -14.91
CA LEU A 41 4.50 -1.14 -14.86
C LEU A 41 4.01 -0.82 -13.43
N VAL A 42 4.70 -1.33 -12.40
CA VAL A 42 4.36 -1.11 -10.99
C VAL A 42 5.54 -0.54 -10.17
N ASP A 43 6.78 -0.72 -10.64
CA ASP A 43 7.97 -0.19 -9.97
C ASP A 43 8.19 1.31 -10.32
N ASP A 44 7.65 1.80 -11.44
CA ASP A 44 7.67 3.20 -11.87
C ASP A 44 6.29 3.85 -11.64
N LYS A 45 6.22 4.77 -10.68
CA LYS A 45 4.96 5.43 -10.29
C LYS A 45 4.36 6.31 -11.39
N VAL A 46 5.19 6.90 -12.25
CA VAL A 46 4.71 7.70 -13.39
C VAL A 46 3.99 6.79 -14.40
N GLN A 47 4.62 5.67 -14.72
CA GLN A 47 4.04 4.69 -15.64
C GLN A 47 2.78 4.06 -15.06
N THR A 48 2.80 3.68 -13.78
CA THR A 48 1.64 3.12 -13.07
C THR A 48 0.44 4.08 -13.12
N LYS A 49 0.65 5.38 -12.89
CA LYS A 49 -0.42 6.40 -12.96
C LYS A 49 -1.02 6.55 -14.35
N LYS A 50 -0.18 6.56 -15.40
CA LYS A 50 -0.65 6.62 -16.79
C LYS A 50 -1.54 5.43 -17.13
N LEU A 51 -1.14 4.23 -16.72
CA LEU A 51 -1.93 3.02 -16.93
C LEU A 51 -3.23 3.05 -16.13
N ALA A 52 -3.18 3.50 -14.88
CA ALA A 52 -4.36 3.61 -14.00
C ALA A 52 -5.44 4.52 -14.59
N ALA A 53 -5.04 5.66 -15.15
CA ALA A 53 -5.96 6.57 -15.83
C ALA A 53 -6.65 5.89 -17.04
N GLY A 54 -5.92 5.06 -17.79
CA GLY A 54 -6.45 4.33 -18.94
C GLY A 54 -7.54 3.29 -18.62
N VAL A 55 -7.59 2.81 -17.35
CA VAL A 55 -8.60 1.84 -16.87
C VAL A 55 -9.58 2.43 -15.84
N GLY A 56 -9.57 3.75 -15.67
CA GLY A 56 -10.47 4.45 -14.76
C GLY A 56 -10.21 4.11 -13.28
N ILE A 57 -8.96 4.00 -12.88
CA ILE A 57 -8.56 3.90 -11.47
C ILE A 57 -8.21 5.30 -10.96
N ASN A 58 -8.86 5.74 -9.88
CA ASN A 58 -8.51 6.98 -9.21
C ASN A 58 -7.13 6.86 -8.57
N THR A 59 -6.27 7.86 -8.83
CA THR A 59 -4.97 8.07 -8.17
C THR A 59 -4.86 9.52 -7.76
N PRO A 60 -3.96 9.90 -6.84
CA PRO A 60 -3.64 11.31 -6.62
C PRO A 60 -3.25 11.96 -7.94
N HIS A 61 -3.76 13.16 -8.23
CA HIS A 61 -3.50 13.84 -9.51
C HIS A 61 -2.00 14.10 -9.67
N LEU A 62 -1.47 13.83 -10.86
CA LEU A 62 -0.09 14.11 -11.20
C LEU A 62 0.03 15.60 -11.58
N ILE A 63 0.70 16.39 -10.76
CA ILE A 63 0.97 17.80 -11.01
C ILE A 63 2.07 17.94 -12.05
N GLY A 64 3.17 17.20 -11.86
CA GLY A 64 4.30 17.27 -12.76
C GLY A 64 5.37 16.22 -12.45
N VAL A 65 6.37 16.18 -13.31
CA VAL A 65 7.52 15.28 -13.21
C VAL A 65 8.78 16.09 -13.47
N ILE A 66 9.82 15.86 -12.69
CA ILE A 66 11.15 16.43 -12.89
C ILE A 66 12.11 15.26 -13.08
N ASP A 67 12.73 15.14 -14.24
CA ASP A 67 13.63 14.04 -14.57
C ASP A 67 15.08 14.45 -14.81
N VAL A 68 15.34 15.76 -14.97
CA VAL A 68 16.69 16.29 -15.16
C VAL A 68 16.97 17.49 -14.24
N GLN A 69 18.25 17.69 -13.87
CA GLN A 69 18.64 18.68 -12.87
C GLN A 69 18.29 20.12 -13.25
N ASN A 70 18.34 20.49 -14.52
CA ASN A 70 18.02 21.86 -14.97
C ASN A 70 16.52 22.20 -14.84
N GLU A 71 15.64 21.21 -14.69
CA GLU A 71 14.21 21.44 -14.47
C GLU A 71 13.91 21.77 -13.01
N VAL A 72 14.83 21.43 -12.08
CA VAL A 72 14.64 21.71 -10.65
C VAL A 72 14.52 23.20 -10.38
N ASP A 73 15.20 24.04 -11.14
CA ASP A 73 15.13 25.51 -11.01
C ASP A 73 13.69 26.04 -11.22
N ASN A 74 12.88 25.32 -11.98
CA ASN A 74 11.53 25.71 -12.36
C ASN A 74 10.43 24.95 -11.60
N PHE A 75 10.77 24.21 -10.52
CA PHE A 75 9.76 23.37 -9.85
C PHE A 75 8.56 24.18 -9.30
N LEU A 76 8.78 25.44 -8.92
CA LEU A 76 7.69 26.32 -8.45
C LEU A 76 6.63 26.56 -9.52
N SER A 77 7.01 26.65 -10.79
CA SER A 77 6.05 26.82 -11.88
C SER A 77 5.14 25.61 -12.07
N LEU A 78 5.62 24.40 -11.70
CA LEU A 78 4.78 23.20 -11.74
C LEU A 78 3.70 23.20 -10.66
N VAL A 79 4.02 23.76 -9.48
CA VAL A 79 3.09 23.80 -8.34
C VAL A 79 2.29 25.10 -8.25
N GLU A 80 2.43 25.99 -9.23
CA GLU A 80 1.64 27.21 -9.28
C GLU A 80 0.14 26.91 -9.30
N GLY A 81 -0.61 27.54 -8.40
CA GLY A 81 -2.05 27.29 -8.22
C GLY A 81 -2.39 26.15 -7.23
N TYR A 82 -1.41 25.41 -6.74
CA TYR A 82 -1.59 24.42 -5.68
C TYR A 82 -1.14 25.01 -4.35
N ASN A 83 -1.96 24.93 -3.30
CA ASN A 83 -1.57 25.34 -1.95
C ASN A 83 -0.76 24.28 -1.20
N GLU A 84 -0.92 23.03 -1.60
CA GLU A 84 -0.32 21.85 -0.97
C GLU A 84 -0.01 20.80 -2.05
N PHE A 85 1.04 20.03 -1.84
CA PHE A 85 1.48 18.99 -2.77
C PHE A 85 2.42 17.98 -2.11
N VAL A 86 2.68 16.90 -2.82
CA VAL A 86 3.62 15.85 -2.41
C VAL A 86 4.71 15.71 -3.46
N ILE A 87 5.97 15.65 -3.01
CA ILE A 87 7.13 15.29 -3.84
C ILE A 87 7.59 13.90 -3.41
N LYS A 88 7.78 13.00 -4.38
CA LYS A 88 8.24 11.63 -4.09
C LYS A 88 9.07 11.05 -5.23
N PRO A 89 10.00 10.12 -4.96
CA PRO A 89 10.74 9.41 -6.00
C PRO A 89 9.83 8.43 -6.76
N ALA A 90 9.99 8.35 -8.08
CA ALA A 90 9.22 7.41 -8.91
C ALA A 90 9.53 5.95 -8.53
N HIS A 91 10.81 5.62 -8.28
CA HIS A 91 11.29 4.27 -7.96
C HIS A 91 11.61 4.05 -6.47
N GLY A 92 11.19 4.98 -5.58
CA GLY A 92 11.37 4.86 -4.13
C GLY A 92 10.44 3.83 -3.50
N SER A 93 10.81 3.33 -2.34
CA SER A 93 10.02 2.36 -1.58
C SER A 93 9.96 2.70 -0.09
N GLY A 94 8.89 2.26 0.58
CA GLY A 94 8.74 2.39 2.04
C GLY A 94 8.63 3.84 2.53
N GLY A 95 8.16 4.76 1.70
CA GLY A 95 7.99 6.18 2.04
C GLY A 95 9.29 6.98 2.13
N LYS A 96 10.43 6.41 1.74
CA LYS A 96 11.70 7.14 1.70
C LYS A 96 11.66 8.20 0.59
N GLY A 97 12.13 9.41 0.92
CA GLY A 97 12.14 10.51 -0.04
C GLY A 97 10.77 11.16 -0.32
N VAL A 98 9.73 10.79 0.42
CA VAL A 98 8.42 11.45 0.34
C VAL A 98 8.46 12.73 1.17
N LEU A 99 8.17 13.86 0.54
CA LEU A 99 8.02 15.17 1.17
C LEU A 99 6.58 15.63 0.95
N VAL A 100 5.83 15.82 2.03
CA VAL A 100 4.47 16.35 2.02
C VAL A 100 4.52 17.81 2.44
N VAL A 101 4.15 18.71 1.53
CA VAL A 101 4.05 20.14 1.75
C VAL A 101 2.57 20.49 1.96
N LYS A 102 2.23 21.05 3.13
CA LYS A 102 0.88 21.47 3.50
C LYS A 102 0.55 22.89 3.12
N SER A 103 1.55 23.73 3.07
CA SER A 103 1.43 25.11 2.61
C SER A 103 2.80 25.65 2.23
N TYR A 104 2.82 26.59 1.32
CA TYR A 104 4.05 27.29 0.97
C TYR A 104 3.76 28.73 0.53
N ASP A 105 4.75 29.59 0.74
CA ASP A 105 4.92 30.85 0.06
C ASP A 105 6.21 30.78 -0.79
N ALA A 106 6.58 31.86 -1.48
CA ALA A 106 7.75 31.85 -2.36
C ALA A 106 9.08 31.44 -1.69
N GLU A 107 9.17 31.49 -0.36
CA GLU A 107 10.41 31.30 0.39
C GLU A 107 10.37 30.12 1.37
N ARG A 108 9.18 29.76 1.86
CA ARG A 108 8.99 28.81 2.95
C ARG A 108 7.97 27.75 2.62
N PHE A 109 8.29 26.50 2.97
CA PHE A 109 7.47 25.32 2.76
C PHE A 109 7.21 24.63 4.10
N VAL A 110 5.95 24.60 4.53
CA VAL A 110 5.54 23.94 5.77
C VAL A 110 5.20 22.49 5.46
N THR A 111 5.92 21.57 6.09
CA THR A 111 5.71 20.12 5.87
C THR A 111 4.58 19.56 6.73
N ALA A 112 4.16 18.33 6.46
CA ALA A 112 3.20 17.59 7.29
C ALA A 112 3.65 17.41 8.76
N SER A 113 4.96 17.41 9.01
CA SER A 113 5.54 17.37 10.37
C SER A 113 5.78 18.74 10.99
N GLU A 114 5.17 19.80 10.45
CA GLU A 114 5.28 21.20 10.88
C GLU A 114 6.72 21.77 10.77
N LYS A 115 7.63 21.08 10.09
CA LYS A 115 8.95 21.60 9.78
C LYS A 115 8.84 22.64 8.65
N VAL A 116 9.48 23.78 8.81
CA VAL A 116 9.61 24.81 7.78
C VAL A 116 10.89 24.55 7.01
N LEU A 117 10.76 24.41 5.69
CA LEU A 117 11.88 24.27 4.75
C LEU A 117 12.00 25.53 3.90
N THR A 118 13.23 25.87 3.55
CA THR A 118 13.54 26.92 2.56
C THR A 118 13.43 26.38 1.15
N TYR A 119 13.40 27.27 0.15
CA TYR A 119 13.49 26.90 -1.27
C TYR A 119 14.69 25.99 -1.54
N ASN A 120 15.87 26.36 -1.01
CA ASN A 120 17.10 25.58 -1.23
C ASN A 120 17.03 24.16 -0.63
N GLU A 121 16.33 23.97 0.51
CA GLU A 121 16.15 22.64 1.11
C GLU A 121 15.22 21.77 0.25
N VAL A 122 14.15 22.35 -0.33
CA VAL A 122 13.27 21.61 -1.25
C VAL A 122 13.99 21.32 -2.57
N TYR A 123 14.71 22.29 -3.12
CA TYR A 123 15.57 22.12 -4.29
C TYR A 123 16.55 20.95 -4.08
N GLN A 124 17.27 20.96 -2.95
CA GLN A 124 18.21 19.89 -2.60
C GLN A 124 17.52 18.54 -2.42
N HIS A 125 16.29 18.53 -1.88
CA HIS A 125 15.50 17.32 -1.74
C HIS A 125 15.16 16.73 -3.11
N ILE A 126 14.73 17.54 -4.08
CA ILE A 126 14.46 17.10 -5.45
C ILE A 126 15.74 16.58 -6.11
N SER A 127 16.85 17.31 -5.99
CA SER A 127 18.16 16.89 -6.51
C SER A 127 18.63 15.54 -5.91
N ASN A 128 18.37 15.31 -4.62
CA ASN A 128 18.63 14.04 -3.95
C ASN A 128 17.77 12.89 -4.51
N ILE A 129 16.53 13.17 -4.91
CA ILE A 129 15.70 12.19 -5.62
C ILE A 129 16.34 11.84 -6.96
N LEU A 130 16.67 12.86 -7.77
CA LEU A 130 17.27 12.66 -9.09
C LEU A 130 18.58 11.87 -9.03
N SER A 131 19.40 12.12 -8.00
CA SER A 131 20.67 11.38 -7.80
C SER A 131 20.48 9.91 -7.40
N GLY A 132 19.23 9.47 -7.12
CA GLY A 132 18.92 8.11 -6.70
C GLY A 132 19.13 7.82 -5.21
N LEU A 133 19.28 8.84 -4.35
CA LEU A 133 19.52 8.66 -2.91
C LEU A 133 18.41 7.81 -2.24
N TYR A 134 17.18 7.87 -2.75
CA TYR A 134 16.03 7.17 -2.20
C TYR A 134 15.63 5.93 -3.00
N SER A 135 16.30 5.66 -4.10
CA SER A 135 15.98 4.58 -5.03
C SER A 135 16.68 3.29 -4.68
N LEU A 136 16.03 2.16 -4.96
CA LEU A 136 16.66 0.85 -4.76
C LEU A 136 17.88 0.70 -5.70
N GLY A 137 19.05 0.51 -5.08
CA GLY A 137 20.32 0.35 -5.80
C GLY A 137 20.99 1.65 -6.24
N GLY A 138 20.54 2.82 -5.73
CA GLY A 138 21.20 4.10 -5.97
C GLY A 138 21.20 4.54 -7.45
N LYS A 139 20.22 4.10 -8.23
CA LYS A 139 20.08 4.49 -9.63
C LYS A 139 19.39 5.84 -9.74
N TYR A 140 19.69 6.59 -10.78
CA TYR A 140 18.94 7.78 -11.15
C TYR A 140 17.43 7.56 -11.03
N ASP A 141 16.75 8.55 -10.53
CA ASP A 141 15.31 8.51 -10.31
C ASP A 141 14.66 9.81 -10.82
N VAL A 142 13.37 9.84 -10.75
CA VAL A 142 12.52 10.93 -11.21
C VAL A 142 11.73 11.44 -10.01
N ALA A 143 11.65 12.76 -9.86
CA ALA A 143 10.81 13.37 -8.86
C ALA A 143 9.38 13.54 -9.41
N VAL A 144 8.43 12.94 -8.71
CA VAL A 144 7.00 13.01 -9.01
C VAL A 144 6.35 14.01 -8.08
N LEU A 145 5.67 15.02 -8.64
CA LEU A 145 4.86 15.97 -7.91
C LEU A 145 3.39 15.61 -8.08
N GLU A 146 2.66 15.48 -6.98
CA GLU A 146 1.24 15.13 -7.02
C GLU A 146 0.43 15.86 -5.97
N GLU A 147 -0.89 15.93 -6.18
CA GLU A 147 -1.82 16.47 -5.18
C GLU A 147 -1.76 15.67 -3.88
N MET A 148 -1.89 16.38 -2.77
CA MET A 148 -2.02 15.76 -1.46
C MET A 148 -3.34 14.98 -1.34
N VAL A 149 -3.30 13.82 -0.69
CA VAL A 149 -4.49 13.05 -0.34
C VAL A 149 -5.05 13.58 0.97
N HIS A 150 -6.33 13.92 0.98
CA HIS A 150 -7.06 14.29 2.18
C HIS A 150 -7.73 13.08 2.78
N PHE A 151 -7.11 12.48 3.78
CA PHE A 151 -7.64 11.26 4.38
C PHE A 151 -9.04 11.48 4.99
N SER A 152 -9.92 10.52 4.78
CA SER A 152 -11.24 10.52 5.39
C SER A 152 -11.16 10.48 6.92
N ASN A 153 -11.96 11.29 7.59
CA ASN A 153 -12.05 11.33 9.05
C ASN A 153 -12.70 10.07 9.65
N GLN A 154 -13.24 9.16 8.83
CA GLN A 154 -13.91 7.95 9.29
C GLN A 154 -13.00 7.01 10.09
N PHE A 155 -11.70 7.17 9.96
CA PHE A 155 -10.71 6.34 10.66
C PHE A 155 -9.93 7.11 11.73
N GLN A 156 -10.32 8.35 12.05
CA GLN A 156 -9.55 9.19 12.97
C GLN A 156 -9.42 8.56 14.38
N ASP A 157 -10.42 7.80 14.80
CA ASP A 157 -10.42 7.14 16.12
C ASP A 157 -9.52 5.88 16.12
N PHE A 158 -9.24 5.31 14.95
CA PHE A 158 -8.47 4.08 14.79
C PHE A 158 -6.99 4.31 14.48
N SER A 159 -6.53 5.54 14.27
CA SER A 159 -5.15 5.81 13.89
C SER A 159 -4.61 7.08 14.55
N TYR A 160 -3.35 7.04 14.91
CA TYR A 160 -2.64 8.22 15.41
C TYR A 160 -2.00 8.95 14.25
N GLN A 161 -2.54 10.08 13.85
CA GLN A 161 -2.01 10.95 12.77
C GLN A 161 -1.27 10.19 11.63
N GLY A 162 -1.40 10.62 10.40
CA GLY A 162 -0.64 10.05 9.30
C GLY A 162 -1.45 9.18 8.33
N ILE A 163 -0.71 8.46 7.50
CA ILE A 163 -1.26 7.70 6.38
C ILE A 163 -1.86 6.40 6.88
N LEU A 164 -3.11 6.16 6.49
CA LEU A 164 -3.73 4.83 6.60
C LEU A 164 -3.94 4.31 5.19
N ASP A 165 -3.68 3.06 5.00
CA ASP A 165 -3.99 2.42 3.73
C ASP A 165 -4.57 1.02 3.91
N VAL A 166 -5.31 0.61 2.91
CA VAL A 166 -5.80 -0.75 2.75
C VAL A 166 -4.92 -1.45 1.73
N ARG A 167 -4.20 -2.49 2.15
CA ARG A 167 -3.48 -3.37 1.26
C ARG A 167 -4.33 -4.56 0.88
N VAL A 168 -4.57 -4.75 -0.41
CA VAL A 168 -5.26 -5.92 -0.97
C VAL A 168 -4.27 -6.76 -1.76
N ILE A 169 -4.12 -8.03 -1.40
CA ILE A 169 -3.40 -9.01 -2.22
C ILE A 169 -4.34 -9.53 -3.29
N VAL A 170 -3.90 -9.44 -4.54
CA VAL A 170 -4.61 -9.98 -5.69
C VAL A 170 -3.82 -11.15 -6.26
N TYR A 171 -4.52 -12.26 -6.54
CA TYR A 171 -3.95 -13.41 -7.20
C TYR A 171 -4.81 -13.84 -8.39
N GLN A 172 -4.20 -13.85 -9.58
CA GLN A 172 -4.88 -14.13 -10.86
C GLN A 172 -6.13 -13.26 -11.06
N GLY A 173 -6.06 -12.01 -10.63
CA GLY A 173 -7.13 -11.02 -10.73
C GLY A 173 -8.16 -11.07 -9.60
N PHE A 174 -8.11 -12.07 -8.70
CA PHE A 174 -9.03 -12.16 -7.57
C PHE A 174 -8.46 -11.53 -6.31
N PRO A 175 -9.16 -10.61 -5.65
CA PRO A 175 -8.82 -10.20 -4.29
C PRO A 175 -8.78 -11.41 -3.36
N ALA A 176 -7.64 -11.64 -2.71
CA ALA A 176 -7.39 -12.86 -1.94
C ALA A 176 -7.32 -12.61 -0.44
N LEU A 177 -6.58 -11.60 -0.02
CA LEU A 177 -6.36 -11.26 1.39
C LEU A 177 -6.23 -9.76 1.53
N SER A 178 -6.72 -9.20 2.63
CA SER A 178 -6.67 -7.77 2.85
C SER A 178 -6.22 -7.43 4.27
N MET A 179 -5.57 -6.29 4.44
CA MET A 179 -5.28 -5.68 5.74
C MET A 179 -5.33 -4.17 5.65
N MET A 180 -5.69 -3.52 6.73
CA MET A 180 -5.49 -2.10 6.93
C MET A 180 -4.24 -1.86 7.77
N ARG A 181 -3.46 -0.84 7.41
CA ARG A 181 -2.29 -0.41 8.16
C ARG A 181 -2.60 0.91 8.84
N LEU A 182 -2.47 0.94 10.16
CA LEU A 182 -2.79 2.11 10.99
C LEU A 182 -1.50 2.66 11.59
N ALA A 183 -1.31 3.96 11.46
CA ALA A 183 -0.15 4.63 12.02
C ALA A 183 -0.26 4.72 13.55
N THR A 184 0.91 4.68 14.21
CA THR A 184 1.08 4.88 15.64
C THR A 184 2.05 6.02 15.91
N LYS A 185 2.14 6.47 17.16
CA LYS A 185 3.20 7.41 17.60
C LYS A 185 4.58 6.84 17.31
N GLU A 186 4.78 5.55 17.59
CA GLU A 186 6.04 4.86 17.35
C GLU A 186 6.41 4.80 15.87
N SER A 187 5.45 4.56 14.99
CA SER A 187 5.69 4.55 13.55
C SER A 187 5.95 5.95 12.96
N GLY A 188 5.81 7.01 13.76
CA GLY A 188 5.95 8.39 13.31
C GLY A 188 4.95 8.75 12.21
N GLY A 189 3.71 8.26 12.31
CA GLY A 189 2.66 8.50 11.32
C GLY A 189 2.78 7.67 10.04
N ARG A 190 3.65 6.66 10.00
CA ARG A 190 3.84 5.79 8.82
C ARG A 190 3.04 4.51 8.94
N ALA A 191 2.39 4.11 7.85
CA ALA A 191 1.65 2.84 7.74
C ALA A 191 2.59 1.65 7.46
N ASN A 192 3.61 1.44 8.29
CA ASN A 192 4.61 0.39 8.11
C ASN A 192 4.75 -0.47 9.38
N LEU A 193 4.32 -1.75 9.30
CA LEU A 193 4.34 -2.68 10.42
C LEU A 193 5.76 -2.88 11.00
N HIS A 194 6.80 -2.86 10.15
CA HIS A 194 8.18 -3.00 10.59
C HIS A 194 8.71 -1.75 11.35
N GLN A 195 7.94 -0.66 11.34
CA GLN A 195 8.25 0.59 12.03
C GLN A 195 7.27 0.85 13.19
N GLY A 196 6.55 -0.15 13.64
CA GLY A 196 5.64 -0.06 14.78
C GLY A 196 4.19 0.27 14.44
N ALA A 197 3.80 0.32 13.16
CA ALA A 197 2.40 0.47 12.80
C ALA A 197 1.57 -0.78 13.17
N VAL A 198 0.28 -0.58 13.37
CA VAL A 198 -0.69 -1.66 13.59
C VAL A 198 -1.16 -2.22 12.26
N GLY A 199 -1.22 -3.55 12.15
CA GLY A 199 -1.86 -4.26 11.04
C GLY A 199 -3.19 -4.84 11.47
N VAL A 200 -4.28 -4.46 10.80
CA VAL A 200 -5.61 -5.02 11.02
C VAL A 200 -5.98 -5.88 9.82
N GLY A 201 -6.17 -7.18 10.04
CA GLY A 201 -6.68 -8.09 9.01
C GLY A 201 -8.13 -7.76 8.69
N ILE A 202 -8.45 -7.67 7.39
CA ILE A 202 -9.79 -7.34 6.90
C ILE A 202 -10.35 -8.52 6.12
N ASP A 203 -11.57 -8.94 6.46
CA ASP A 203 -12.26 -9.97 5.67
C ASP A 203 -12.58 -9.43 4.27
N VAL A 204 -12.07 -10.11 3.26
CA VAL A 204 -12.20 -9.68 1.85
C VAL A 204 -13.66 -9.62 1.38
N ARG A 205 -14.59 -10.36 2.02
CA ARG A 205 -15.99 -10.39 1.63
C ARG A 205 -16.81 -9.26 2.25
N THR A 206 -16.46 -8.86 3.47
CA THR A 206 -17.31 -7.95 4.26
C THR A 206 -16.67 -6.59 4.51
N GLY A 207 -15.34 -6.47 4.41
CA GLY A 207 -14.62 -5.25 4.79
C GLY A 207 -14.47 -5.04 6.30
N HIS A 208 -14.88 -6.00 7.13
CA HIS A 208 -14.75 -5.93 8.59
C HIS A 208 -13.40 -6.46 9.07
N ALA A 209 -12.94 -5.92 10.19
CA ALA A 209 -11.76 -6.42 10.88
C ALA A 209 -11.98 -7.86 11.38
N VAL A 210 -10.94 -8.68 11.31
CA VAL A 210 -10.97 -10.08 11.80
C VAL A 210 -9.88 -10.37 12.84
N ALA A 211 -8.80 -9.62 12.82
CA ALA A 211 -7.69 -9.72 13.76
C ALA A 211 -6.86 -8.44 13.70
N ALA A 212 -6.06 -8.18 14.71
CA ALA A 212 -5.11 -7.07 14.68
C ALA A 212 -3.80 -7.46 15.34
N VAL A 213 -2.69 -6.86 14.87
CA VAL A 213 -1.34 -7.12 15.38
C VAL A 213 -0.55 -5.84 15.51
N SER A 214 0.31 -5.80 16.52
CA SER A 214 1.39 -4.83 16.69
C SER A 214 2.65 -5.58 17.13
N HIS A 215 3.80 -5.30 16.53
CA HIS A 215 5.07 -6.01 16.81
C HIS A 215 4.92 -7.54 16.76
N ASP A 216 4.22 -8.04 15.73
CA ASP A 216 3.92 -9.46 15.50
C ASP A 216 3.13 -10.14 16.65
N ARG A 217 2.48 -9.36 17.53
CA ARG A 217 1.64 -9.86 18.63
C ARG A 217 0.19 -9.47 18.41
N PRO A 218 -0.75 -10.38 18.64
CA PRO A 218 -2.18 -10.04 18.59
C PRO A 218 -2.52 -8.94 19.58
N ILE A 219 -3.30 -7.96 19.12
CA ILE A 219 -3.88 -6.90 19.94
C ILE A 219 -5.37 -6.75 19.62
N ARG A 220 -6.11 -6.13 20.50
CA ARG A 220 -7.52 -5.77 20.28
C ARG A 220 -7.71 -4.26 20.17
N TYR A 221 -6.97 -3.50 20.96
CA TYR A 221 -7.10 -2.06 21.04
C TYR A 221 -5.90 -1.38 20.41
N HIS A 222 -6.16 -0.24 19.76
CA HIS A 222 -5.07 0.58 19.21
C HIS A 222 -4.20 1.15 20.34
N PRO A 223 -2.87 1.04 20.30
CA PRO A 223 -2.00 1.38 21.42
C PRO A 223 -2.04 2.86 21.83
N ASP A 224 -2.32 3.77 20.89
CA ASP A 224 -2.33 5.21 21.17
C ASP A 224 -3.72 5.79 21.36
N THR A 225 -4.74 5.27 20.65
CA THR A 225 -6.11 5.82 20.69
C THR A 225 -7.02 5.05 21.62
N GLY A 226 -6.71 3.79 21.92
CA GLY A 226 -7.56 2.90 22.72
C GLY A 226 -8.80 2.37 22.00
N ALA A 227 -8.97 2.68 20.70
CA ALA A 227 -10.11 2.19 19.93
C ALA A 227 -10.11 0.66 19.78
N ASP A 228 -11.28 0.03 19.87
CA ASP A 228 -11.45 -1.40 19.62
C ASP A 228 -11.32 -1.65 18.10
N LEU A 229 -10.21 -2.28 17.70
CA LEU A 229 -9.90 -2.52 16.30
C LEU A 229 -10.86 -3.50 15.63
N MET A 230 -11.62 -4.27 16.41
CA MET A 230 -12.62 -5.21 15.85
C MET A 230 -13.90 -4.51 15.39
N GLU A 231 -14.11 -3.26 15.78
CA GLU A 231 -15.21 -2.42 15.28
C GLU A 231 -14.90 -1.77 13.93
N LEU A 232 -13.65 -1.90 13.44
CA LEU A 232 -13.24 -1.28 12.19
C LEU A 232 -13.94 -1.96 11.01
N GLN A 233 -14.60 -1.14 10.20
CA GLN A 233 -15.19 -1.50 8.92
C GLN A 233 -14.69 -0.54 7.85
N VAL A 234 -14.17 -1.07 6.73
CA VAL A 234 -13.70 -0.25 5.61
C VAL A 234 -14.91 0.17 4.75
N PRO A 235 -15.20 1.46 4.64
CA PRO A 235 -16.28 1.94 3.79
C PRO A 235 -15.93 1.81 2.30
N PHE A 236 -16.92 1.85 1.42
CA PHE A 236 -16.73 1.68 -0.03
C PHE A 236 -15.95 0.41 -0.37
N TRP A 237 -16.20 -0.67 0.37
CA TRP A 237 -15.39 -1.87 0.32
C TRP A 237 -15.31 -2.50 -1.08
N ARG A 238 -16.44 -2.56 -1.77
CA ARG A 238 -16.50 -3.05 -3.15
C ARG A 238 -15.55 -2.29 -4.06
N GLU A 239 -15.53 -0.97 -3.97
CA GLU A 239 -14.68 -0.12 -4.80
C GLU A 239 -13.17 -0.36 -4.53
N HIS A 240 -12.78 -0.58 -3.27
CA HIS A 240 -11.42 -1.00 -2.93
C HIS A 240 -11.02 -2.31 -3.65
N LEU A 241 -11.92 -3.29 -3.64
CA LEU A 241 -11.66 -4.57 -4.30
C LEU A 241 -11.61 -4.44 -5.82
N GLU A 242 -12.46 -3.60 -6.41
CA GLU A 242 -12.46 -3.35 -7.86
C GLU A 242 -11.18 -2.64 -8.30
N ILE A 243 -10.72 -1.62 -7.57
CA ILE A 243 -9.42 -0.97 -7.81
C ILE A 243 -8.29 -2.01 -7.78
N ALA A 244 -8.27 -2.87 -6.76
CA ALA A 244 -7.26 -3.90 -6.64
C ALA A 244 -7.32 -4.92 -7.79
N ALA A 245 -8.51 -5.39 -8.16
CA ALA A 245 -8.71 -6.35 -9.24
C ALA A 245 -8.34 -5.78 -10.62
N LYS A 246 -8.65 -4.50 -10.89
CA LYS A 246 -8.20 -3.76 -12.08
C LYS A 246 -6.68 -3.70 -12.20
N GLY A 247 -5.95 -3.72 -11.09
CA GLY A 247 -4.48 -3.79 -11.09
C GLY A 247 -3.94 -4.98 -11.87
N TYR A 248 -4.63 -6.14 -11.83
CA TYR A 248 -4.30 -7.30 -12.66
C TYR A 248 -4.54 -7.05 -14.15
N GLU A 249 -5.69 -6.48 -14.51
CA GLU A 249 -6.02 -6.18 -15.92
C GLU A 249 -5.06 -5.13 -16.51
N MET A 250 -4.70 -4.14 -15.71
CA MET A 250 -3.78 -3.07 -16.08
C MET A 250 -2.35 -3.57 -16.33
N THR A 251 -1.88 -4.53 -15.54
CA THR A 251 -0.46 -4.91 -15.52
C THR A 251 -0.16 -6.30 -16.06
N GLY A 252 -1.14 -7.20 -16.06
CA GLY A 252 -0.93 -8.63 -16.36
C GLY A 252 -0.16 -9.40 -15.26
N LEU A 253 0.17 -8.75 -14.14
CA LEU A 253 0.84 -9.41 -13.01
C LEU A 253 -0.13 -10.30 -12.25
N GLY A 254 0.09 -11.60 -12.28
CA GLY A 254 -0.81 -12.58 -11.66
C GLY A 254 -0.73 -12.63 -10.12
N TYR A 255 0.25 -11.97 -9.50
CA TYR A 255 0.34 -11.78 -8.05
C TYR A 255 0.82 -10.36 -7.75
N LEU A 256 -0.01 -9.58 -7.11
CA LEU A 256 0.30 -8.19 -6.76
C LEU A 256 -0.37 -7.78 -5.45
N GLY A 257 0.13 -6.68 -4.87
CA GLY A 257 -0.51 -5.97 -3.77
C GLY A 257 -0.90 -4.58 -4.24
N ALA A 258 -2.14 -4.18 -3.98
CA ALA A 258 -2.62 -2.82 -4.21
C ALA A 258 -2.71 -2.09 -2.87
N ASP A 259 -2.13 -0.91 -2.78
CA ASP A 259 -2.22 -0.02 -1.64
C ASP A 259 -3.22 1.09 -1.98
N ILE A 260 -4.31 1.15 -1.23
CA ILE A 260 -5.47 1.99 -1.51
C ILE A 260 -5.77 2.83 -0.27
N VAL A 261 -5.98 4.11 -0.46
CA VAL A 261 -6.38 5.06 0.58
C VAL A 261 -7.79 5.57 0.33
N LEU A 262 -8.43 6.06 1.39
CA LEU A 262 -9.73 6.71 1.29
C LEU A 262 -9.55 8.22 1.37
N ASP A 263 -9.66 8.89 0.22
CA ASP A 263 -9.71 10.34 0.16
C ASP A 263 -11.09 10.85 0.56
N LYS A 264 -11.13 11.93 1.34
CA LYS A 264 -12.36 12.53 1.88
C LYS A 264 -13.34 12.99 0.81
N TYR A 265 -12.83 13.45 -0.33
CA TYR A 265 -13.61 14.09 -1.38
C TYR A 265 -13.78 13.19 -2.62
N ARG A 266 -12.81 12.33 -2.89
CA ARG A 266 -12.71 11.54 -4.12
C ARG A 266 -12.93 10.04 -3.92
N GLY A 267 -13.14 9.59 -2.66
CA GLY A 267 -13.33 8.17 -2.33
C GLY A 267 -12.05 7.34 -2.40
N PRO A 268 -12.16 6.03 -2.66
CA PRO A 268 -11.00 5.15 -2.73
C PRO A 268 -10.06 5.51 -3.88
N MET A 269 -8.76 5.58 -3.58
CA MET A 269 -7.70 5.94 -4.53
C MET A 269 -6.51 5.00 -4.39
N MET A 270 -5.97 4.53 -5.50
CA MET A 270 -4.75 3.73 -5.52
C MET A 270 -3.52 4.62 -5.33
N LEU A 271 -2.69 4.31 -4.33
CA LEU A 271 -1.39 4.95 -4.13
C LEU A 271 -0.29 4.26 -4.91
N GLU A 272 -0.23 2.93 -4.84
CA GLU A 272 0.78 2.12 -5.52
C GLU A 272 0.35 0.67 -5.74
N LEU A 273 1.01 0.01 -6.67
CA LEU A 273 0.98 -1.43 -6.85
C LEU A 273 2.35 -2.03 -6.53
N ASN A 274 2.36 -3.24 -6.01
CA ASN A 274 3.57 -3.95 -5.65
C ASN A 274 3.60 -5.35 -6.31
N ALA A 275 4.61 -5.63 -7.14
CA ALA A 275 4.80 -6.96 -7.72
C ALA A 275 5.28 -8.02 -6.72
N ARG A 276 5.76 -7.59 -5.56
CA ARG A 276 6.35 -8.45 -4.51
C ARG A 276 5.86 -8.04 -3.12
N PRO A 277 4.53 -8.01 -2.88
CA PRO A 277 3.98 -7.55 -1.60
C PRO A 277 4.50 -8.38 -0.43
N GLY A 278 4.71 -7.72 0.71
CA GLY A 278 5.18 -8.33 1.94
C GLY A 278 4.21 -9.38 2.50
N LEU A 279 4.70 -10.28 3.33
CA LEU A 279 3.95 -11.41 3.88
C LEU A 279 3.32 -11.14 5.26
N ALA A 280 3.59 -9.98 5.86
CA ALA A 280 3.04 -9.59 7.16
C ALA A 280 1.50 -9.56 7.19
N ILE A 281 0.85 -9.43 6.04
CA ILE A 281 -0.60 -9.53 5.92
C ILE A 281 -1.17 -10.86 6.46
N GLN A 282 -0.39 -11.95 6.43
CA GLN A 282 -0.80 -13.22 7.02
C GLN A 282 -0.87 -13.12 8.54
N ILE A 283 0.09 -12.42 9.15
CA ILE A 283 0.13 -12.20 10.60
C ILE A 283 -1.05 -11.31 10.99
N ALA A 284 -1.29 -10.22 10.26
CA ALA A 284 -2.42 -9.31 10.49
C ALA A 284 -3.78 -10.03 10.42
N ASN A 285 -3.90 -11.06 9.57
CA ASN A 285 -5.12 -11.86 9.45
C ASN A 285 -5.16 -13.09 10.36
N GLY A 286 -4.11 -13.37 11.14
CA GLY A 286 -4.01 -14.55 11.98
C GLY A 286 -4.05 -15.89 11.20
N ARG A 287 -3.82 -15.87 9.88
CA ARG A 287 -3.90 -17.06 9.02
C ARG A 287 -2.93 -17.04 7.84
N GLY A 288 -2.50 -18.22 7.43
CA GLY A 288 -1.71 -18.37 6.20
C GLY A 288 -2.53 -18.20 4.92
N MET A 289 -1.89 -17.81 3.83
CA MET A 289 -2.54 -17.62 2.52
C MET A 289 -2.25 -18.75 1.52
N ARG A 290 -1.40 -19.72 1.87
CA ARG A 290 -0.97 -20.78 0.94
C ARG A 290 -2.15 -21.54 0.32
N ASP A 291 -3.07 -21.99 1.17
CA ASP A 291 -4.16 -22.86 0.71
C ASP A 291 -5.25 -22.05 -0.01
N LEU A 292 -5.44 -20.80 0.38
CA LEU A 292 -6.29 -19.85 -0.36
C LEU A 292 -5.76 -19.64 -1.79
N LEU A 293 -4.47 -19.34 -1.97
CA LEU A 293 -3.90 -19.16 -3.31
C LEU A 293 -3.96 -20.44 -4.16
N LYS A 294 -3.78 -21.61 -3.54
CA LYS A 294 -3.99 -22.90 -4.23
C LYS A 294 -5.44 -23.06 -4.69
N ARG A 295 -6.41 -22.71 -3.84
CA ARG A 295 -7.84 -22.78 -4.15
C ARG A 295 -8.18 -21.84 -5.32
N ILE A 296 -7.72 -20.60 -5.30
CA ILE A 296 -7.90 -19.63 -6.40
C ILE A 296 -7.36 -20.24 -7.70
N ARG A 297 -6.13 -20.72 -7.69
CA ARG A 297 -5.50 -21.30 -8.89
C ARG A 297 -6.25 -22.48 -9.47
N LYS A 298 -6.81 -23.36 -8.62
CA LYS A 298 -7.41 -24.62 -9.04
C LYS A 298 -8.91 -24.51 -9.37
N HIS A 299 -9.63 -23.69 -8.64
CA HIS A 299 -11.10 -23.78 -8.59
C HIS A 299 -11.81 -22.48 -8.96
N TYR A 300 -11.10 -21.34 -9.03
CA TYR A 300 -11.76 -20.09 -9.41
C TYR A 300 -11.95 -20.03 -10.94
N PRO A 301 -13.06 -19.47 -11.42
CA PRO A 301 -13.38 -19.41 -12.84
C PRO A 301 -12.35 -18.56 -13.60
N ARG A 302 -12.22 -18.83 -14.90
CA ARG A 302 -11.34 -18.07 -15.80
C ARG A 302 -12.20 -17.17 -16.71
N GLY A 303 -11.56 -16.18 -17.32
CA GLY A 303 -12.21 -15.31 -18.31
C GLY A 303 -13.09 -14.21 -17.72
N LEU A 304 -13.22 -14.11 -16.40
CA LEU A 304 -13.99 -13.06 -15.76
C LEU A 304 -13.27 -11.71 -15.83
N ASN A 305 -14.02 -10.62 -15.98
CA ASN A 305 -13.52 -9.25 -15.82
C ASN A 305 -13.37 -8.91 -14.32
N TYR A 306 -12.81 -7.73 -14.02
CA TYR A 306 -12.55 -7.30 -12.64
C TYR A 306 -13.80 -7.29 -11.74
N ALA A 307 -14.93 -6.79 -12.25
CA ALA A 307 -16.19 -6.70 -11.50
C ALA A 307 -16.78 -8.08 -11.19
N GLU A 308 -16.77 -8.97 -12.17
CA GLU A 308 -17.22 -10.35 -12.01
C GLU A 308 -16.35 -11.13 -11.02
N ARG A 309 -15.02 -10.88 -11.01
CA ARG A 309 -14.11 -11.48 -10.00
C ARG A 309 -14.41 -10.98 -8.60
N VAL A 310 -14.69 -9.68 -8.45
CA VAL A 310 -15.09 -9.11 -7.16
C VAL A 310 -16.43 -9.69 -6.71
N ASP A 311 -17.43 -9.75 -7.60
CA ASP A 311 -18.71 -10.38 -7.31
C ASP A 311 -18.56 -11.84 -6.85
N PHE A 312 -17.68 -12.58 -7.55
CA PHE A 312 -17.39 -13.96 -7.19
C PHE A 312 -16.83 -14.08 -5.78
N VAL A 313 -15.88 -13.22 -5.42
CA VAL A 313 -15.25 -13.21 -4.09
C VAL A 313 -16.24 -12.82 -3.00
N LEU A 314 -17.05 -11.78 -3.22
CA LEU A 314 -18.03 -11.31 -2.25
C LEU A 314 -19.12 -12.36 -1.95
N LYS A 315 -19.46 -13.20 -2.94
CA LYS A 315 -20.48 -14.27 -2.81
C LYS A 315 -19.93 -15.60 -2.25
N GLN A 316 -18.60 -15.72 -2.07
CA GLN A 316 -18.04 -16.96 -1.50
C GLN A 316 -18.53 -17.16 -0.07
N PRO A 317 -18.94 -18.41 0.31
CA PRO A 317 -19.27 -18.68 1.69
C PRO A 317 -18.05 -18.41 2.59
N LEU A 318 -18.31 -18.06 3.84
CA LEU A 318 -17.28 -18.05 4.89
C LEU A 318 -16.54 -19.38 4.75
N ALA A 319 -15.27 -19.35 4.40
CA ALA A 319 -14.49 -20.56 4.43
C ALA A 319 -14.53 -21.04 5.87
N ILE A 320 -15.43 -21.96 6.10
CA ILE A 320 -15.48 -22.73 7.32
C ILE A 320 -14.21 -23.56 7.29
N GLU A 321 -13.37 -23.33 8.30
CA GLU A 321 -12.30 -24.18 8.82
C GLU A 321 -11.08 -24.47 7.94
#